data_c91fd9677a15eee0a186259541f7dff6
#
_entry.id   c91fd9677a15eee0a186259541f7dff6
#
_cell.length_a   1.000
_cell.length_b   1.000
_cell.length_c   1.000
_cell.angle_alpha   90.00
_cell.angle_beta   90.00
_cell.angle_gamma   90.00
#
_symmetry.space_group_name_H-M   'P 1'
#
loop_
_entity.id
_entity.type
_entity.pdbx_description
1 polymer ?
#
loop_
_entity_poly.entity_id
_entity_poly.type
_entity_poly.pdbx_seq_one_letter_code
_entity_poly.pdbx_strand_id
1 'polypeptide(L)'
;RLFFDIISKLPLLFSKDGIKVLKSILSLIYSKSDLNQKLTKVLSTDNSTAIYQHFLSRKAWEEPTESEILKFTQAFKHKPLISIITPVYNCPKIYLEAAVEGVKAQSYKNWELCLYDDCSTSQETIDYLKSIKDTNPKIKVAFGNQNLHISEASNKAFELSTGSFIALMDHDDTLHPNALFEVVKFINKNDEIDFIYSDEDKLTIDGYQTEPYFKSDFNPDLFLSNNYLNHFSVIRRSVFEQAGKFR
;
A
#
# COMPACT_ATOMS: atom_id res chain seq x y z
N ARG A 1 28.77 1.22 -10.86
CA ARG A 1 28.14 2.06 -9.81
C ARG A 1 28.17 3.54 -10.21
N LEU A 2 29.33 4.10 -10.53
CA LEU A 2 29.46 5.53 -10.92
C LEU A 2 28.61 5.93 -12.14
N PHE A 3 28.39 4.99 -13.06
CA PHE A 3 27.65 5.20 -14.31
C PHE A 3 26.13 5.29 -14.09
N PHE A 4 25.56 4.47 -13.20
CA PHE A 4 24.15 4.55 -12.81
C PHE A 4 23.84 5.84 -12.06
N ASP A 5 24.75 6.32 -11.22
CA ASP A 5 24.62 7.59 -10.50
C ASP A 5 24.60 8.82 -11.42
N ILE A 6 25.26 8.74 -12.60
CA ILE A 6 25.24 9.83 -13.60
C ILE A 6 23.92 9.83 -14.39
N ILE A 7 23.39 8.65 -14.75
CA ILE A 7 22.12 8.53 -15.47
C ILE A 7 20.92 8.96 -14.60
N SER A 8 20.93 8.62 -13.32
CA SER A 8 19.86 8.98 -12.38
C SER A 8 19.75 10.48 -12.11
N LYS A 9 20.80 11.27 -12.42
CA LYS A 9 20.86 12.72 -12.14
C LYS A 9 20.51 13.63 -13.32
N LEU A 10 20.19 13.09 -14.51
CA LEU A 10 19.93 13.89 -15.71
C LEU A 10 18.49 13.69 -16.24
N PRO A 11 17.53 14.56 -15.88
CA PRO A 11 16.11 14.45 -16.31
C PRO A 11 15.90 14.53 -17.84
N LEU A 12 16.91 15.03 -18.58
CA LEU A 12 16.85 15.23 -20.03
C LEU A 12 17.21 13.99 -20.86
N LEU A 13 17.68 12.89 -20.26
CA LEU A 13 18.14 11.70 -20.97
C LEU A 13 17.03 10.84 -21.60
N PHE A 14 15.77 11.06 -21.23
CA PHE A 14 14.61 10.32 -21.77
C PHE A 14 13.94 11.00 -22.97
N SER A 15 14.44 12.16 -23.42
CA SER A 15 14.05 12.72 -24.71
C SER A 15 14.79 12.04 -25.86
N LYS A 16 14.21 12.06 -27.08
CA LYS A 16 14.89 11.52 -28.30
C LYS A 16 16.31 12.07 -28.47
N ASP A 17 16.55 13.31 -28.07
CA ASP A 17 17.87 13.95 -28.16
C ASP A 17 18.80 13.54 -27.02
N GLY A 18 18.29 13.32 -25.81
CA GLY A 18 19.05 12.76 -24.69
C GLY A 18 19.56 11.35 -24.95
N ILE A 19 18.77 10.49 -25.61
CA ILE A 19 19.18 9.15 -26.04
C ILE A 19 20.32 9.24 -27.07
N LYS A 20 20.30 10.20 -27.99
CA LYS A 20 21.40 10.41 -28.96
C LYS A 20 22.70 10.84 -28.27
N VAL A 21 22.62 11.76 -27.32
CA VAL A 21 23.78 12.22 -26.54
C VAL A 21 24.36 11.07 -25.71
N LEU A 22 23.50 10.28 -25.06
CA LEU A 22 23.92 9.09 -24.30
C LEU A 22 24.62 8.06 -25.20
N LYS A 23 24.06 7.78 -26.39
CA LYS A 23 24.69 6.89 -27.38
C LYS A 23 26.06 7.38 -27.80
N SER A 24 26.25 8.69 -28.00
CA SER A 24 27.53 9.29 -28.38
C SER A 24 28.57 9.18 -27.26
N ILE A 25 28.18 9.43 -26.00
CA ILE A 25 29.06 9.31 -24.84
C ILE A 25 29.46 7.83 -24.62
N LEU A 26 28.52 6.90 -24.73
CA LEU A 26 28.76 5.49 -24.53
C LEU A 26 29.60 4.87 -25.66
N SER A 27 29.50 5.35 -26.91
CA SER A 27 30.34 4.93 -28.03
C SER A 27 31.80 5.30 -27.89
N LEU A 28 32.15 6.26 -27.02
CA LEU A 28 33.53 6.61 -26.69
C LEU A 28 34.17 5.66 -25.66
N ILE A 29 33.34 4.91 -24.91
CA ILE A 29 33.79 4.07 -23.79
C ILE A 29 33.72 2.58 -24.11
N TYR A 30 32.80 2.17 -24.99
CA TYR A 30 32.51 0.76 -25.29
C TYR A 30 32.62 0.44 -26.78
N SER A 31 32.99 -0.81 -27.10
CA SER A 31 32.90 -1.29 -28.46
C SER A 31 31.43 -1.27 -28.95
N LYS A 32 31.24 -1.14 -30.27
CA LYS A 32 29.90 -1.01 -30.86
C LYS A 32 28.99 -2.22 -30.58
N SER A 33 29.60 -3.44 -30.45
CA SER A 33 28.89 -4.67 -30.09
C SER A 33 28.46 -4.71 -28.64
N ASP A 34 29.31 -4.34 -27.69
CA ASP A 34 29.03 -4.30 -26.27
C ASP A 34 28.01 -3.20 -25.93
N LEU A 35 28.10 -2.07 -26.65
CA LEU A 35 27.17 -0.98 -26.50
C LEU A 35 25.76 -1.38 -26.94
N ASN A 36 25.61 -2.03 -28.09
CA ASN A 36 24.33 -2.50 -28.58
C ASN A 36 23.73 -3.56 -27.64
N GLN A 37 24.51 -4.49 -27.11
CA GLN A 37 24.05 -5.52 -26.21
C GLN A 37 23.59 -4.94 -24.87
N LYS A 38 24.34 -3.98 -24.33
CA LYS A 38 23.95 -3.26 -23.07
C LYS A 38 22.77 -2.33 -23.28
N LEU A 39 22.71 -1.60 -24.41
CA LEU A 39 21.56 -0.76 -24.74
C LEU A 39 20.31 -1.59 -25.01
N THR A 40 20.42 -2.75 -25.69
CA THR A 40 19.28 -3.65 -25.89
C THR A 40 18.80 -4.19 -24.54
N LYS A 41 19.71 -4.52 -23.63
CA LYS A 41 19.34 -4.97 -22.26
C LYS A 41 18.70 -3.86 -21.41
N VAL A 42 19.14 -2.60 -21.55
CA VAL A 42 18.54 -1.44 -20.86
C VAL A 42 17.22 -1.01 -21.52
N LEU A 43 17.09 -1.16 -22.82
CA LEU A 43 15.87 -0.79 -23.57
C LEU A 43 14.85 -1.94 -23.66
N SER A 44 15.23 -3.18 -23.37
CA SER A 44 14.36 -4.35 -23.31
C SER A 44 13.89 -4.69 -21.88
N THR A 45 14.53 -4.14 -20.86
CA THR A 45 13.91 -4.09 -19.54
C THR A 45 12.74 -3.13 -19.61
N ASP A 46 11.58 -3.58 -19.18
CA ASP A 46 10.35 -2.81 -19.16
C ASP A 46 10.63 -1.40 -18.60
N ASN A 47 10.62 -0.40 -19.47
CA ASN A 47 10.94 0.99 -19.13
C ASN A 47 10.02 1.53 -18.02
N SER A 48 8.84 0.93 -17.84
CA SER A 48 7.87 1.32 -16.83
C SER A 48 8.40 1.10 -15.41
N THR A 49 9.00 -0.06 -15.15
CA THR A 49 9.57 -0.38 -13.82
C THR A 49 10.74 0.55 -13.47
N ALA A 50 11.66 0.81 -14.44
CA ALA A 50 12.79 1.71 -14.19
C ALA A 50 12.34 3.16 -13.95
N ILE A 51 11.34 3.64 -14.68
CA ILE A 51 10.73 4.97 -14.49
C ILE A 51 10.07 5.03 -13.12
N TYR A 52 9.35 4.00 -12.73
CA TYR A 52 8.68 3.95 -11.44
C TYR A 52 9.67 3.91 -10.27
N GLN A 53 10.73 3.10 -10.35
CA GLN A 53 11.80 3.09 -9.35
C GLN A 53 12.48 4.47 -9.21
N HIS A 54 12.66 5.18 -10.31
CA HIS A 54 13.16 6.56 -10.27
C HIS A 54 12.17 7.53 -9.60
N PHE A 55 10.88 7.41 -9.89
CA PHE A 55 9.82 8.17 -9.22
C PHE A 55 9.84 7.92 -7.71
N LEU A 56 9.89 6.65 -7.27
CA LEU A 56 9.95 6.28 -5.84
C LEU A 56 11.19 6.87 -5.15
N SER A 57 12.35 6.81 -5.82
CA SER A 57 13.59 7.38 -5.26
C SER A 57 13.49 8.90 -5.06
N ARG A 58 12.74 9.61 -5.88
CA ARG A 58 12.46 11.03 -5.69
C ARG A 58 11.44 11.27 -4.59
N LYS A 59 10.37 10.46 -4.55
CA LYS A 59 9.34 10.55 -3.52
C LYS A 59 9.89 10.33 -2.13
N ALA A 60 10.84 9.42 -1.95
CA ALA A 60 11.51 9.20 -0.66
C ALA A 60 12.16 10.46 -0.07
N TRP A 61 12.56 11.44 -0.89
CA TRP A 61 13.08 12.72 -0.42
C TRP A 61 11.99 13.71 0.04
N GLU A 62 10.75 13.50 -0.41
CA GLU A 62 9.60 14.33 -0.06
C GLU A 62 8.84 13.76 1.16
N GLU A 63 9.20 12.57 1.62
CA GLU A 63 8.58 11.96 2.78
C GLU A 63 8.92 12.70 4.08
N PRO A 64 7.91 12.91 4.94
CA PRO A 64 8.15 13.58 6.20
C PRO A 64 9.03 12.70 7.11
N THR A 65 9.98 13.33 7.78
CA THR A 65 10.79 12.70 8.82
C THR A 65 9.94 12.28 10.02
N GLU A 66 10.41 11.33 10.83
CA GLU A 66 9.72 10.92 12.06
C GLU A 66 9.42 12.11 12.98
N SER A 67 10.31 13.08 13.09
CA SER A 67 10.11 14.29 13.89
C SER A 67 9.00 15.17 13.35
N GLU A 68 8.87 15.29 12.04
CA GLU A 68 7.79 16.04 11.38
C GLU A 68 6.45 15.31 11.55
N ILE A 69 6.42 13.99 11.38
CA ILE A 69 5.22 13.16 11.62
C ILE A 69 4.74 13.34 13.05
N LEU A 70 5.64 13.28 14.03
CA LEU A 70 5.31 13.47 15.43
C LEU A 70 4.73 14.87 15.67
N LYS A 71 5.37 15.91 15.14
CA LYS A 71 4.90 17.30 15.25
C LYS A 71 3.52 17.49 14.62
N PHE A 72 3.31 16.97 13.42
CA PHE A 72 2.00 17.02 12.76
C PHE A 72 0.94 16.27 13.56
N THR A 73 1.25 15.04 14.00
CA THR A 73 0.31 14.21 14.78
C THR A 73 -0.08 14.88 16.09
N GLN A 74 0.86 15.56 16.76
CA GLN A 74 0.56 16.33 17.98
C GLN A 74 -0.38 17.49 17.69
N ALA A 75 -0.21 18.18 16.56
CA ALA A 75 -1.01 19.33 16.13
C ALA A 75 -2.39 18.95 15.55
N PHE A 76 -2.64 17.68 15.21
CA PHE A 76 -3.94 17.26 14.67
C PHE A 76 -5.09 17.57 15.64
N LYS A 77 -6.12 18.22 15.13
CA LYS A 77 -7.39 18.48 15.86
C LYS A 77 -8.16 17.18 16.06
N HIS A 78 -8.21 16.35 15.01
CA HIS A 78 -8.87 15.05 15.02
C HIS A 78 -7.83 13.93 14.99
N LYS A 79 -7.89 13.03 15.97
CA LYS A 79 -7.02 11.85 16.10
C LYS A 79 -7.86 10.59 16.15
N PRO A 80 -8.60 10.27 15.07
CA PRO A 80 -9.53 9.16 15.05
C PRO A 80 -8.81 7.82 15.28
N LEU A 81 -9.47 6.89 15.96
CA LEU A 81 -9.09 5.49 15.91
C LEU A 81 -9.46 4.93 14.54
N ILE A 82 -8.48 4.40 13.82
CA ILE A 82 -8.68 3.72 12.53
C ILE A 82 -8.73 2.22 12.79
N SER A 83 -9.84 1.59 12.44
CA SER A 83 -9.99 0.13 12.50
C SER A 83 -9.68 -0.47 11.14
N ILE A 84 -8.61 -1.22 11.05
CA ILE A 84 -8.24 -1.96 9.85
C ILE A 84 -8.95 -3.31 9.94
N ILE A 85 -9.86 -3.60 9.00
CA ILE A 85 -10.61 -4.84 8.95
C ILE A 85 -10.03 -5.75 7.86
N THR A 86 -9.68 -6.97 8.25
CA THR A 86 -9.01 -7.91 7.37
C THR A 86 -9.60 -9.30 7.54
N PRO A 87 -10.44 -9.75 6.58
CA PRO A 87 -10.87 -11.13 6.52
C PRO A 87 -9.69 -12.02 6.11
N VAL A 88 -9.55 -13.19 6.72
CA VAL A 88 -8.45 -14.13 6.46
C VAL A 88 -9.02 -15.48 6.07
N TYR A 89 -8.53 -16.05 4.96
CA TYR A 89 -8.86 -17.42 4.56
C TYR A 89 -7.66 -18.06 3.87
N ASN A 90 -7.08 -19.10 4.49
CA ASN A 90 -5.99 -19.90 3.93
C ASN A 90 -4.79 -19.07 3.38
N CYS A 91 -4.53 -17.91 3.99
CA CYS A 91 -3.40 -17.04 3.59
C CYS A 91 -2.07 -17.68 3.99
N PRO A 92 -1.09 -17.83 3.09
CA PRO A 92 0.25 -18.24 3.45
C PRO A 92 0.83 -17.30 4.53
N LYS A 93 1.47 -17.88 5.55
CA LYS A 93 2.01 -17.14 6.70
C LYS A 93 2.87 -15.95 6.30
N ILE A 94 3.70 -16.11 5.26
CA ILE A 94 4.63 -15.07 4.81
C ILE A 94 3.91 -13.77 4.44
N TYR A 95 2.76 -13.85 3.77
CA TYR A 95 1.98 -12.68 3.38
C TYR A 95 1.20 -12.11 4.57
N LEU A 96 0.53 -12.98 5.34
CA LEU A 96 -0.21 -12.56 6.52
C LEU A 96 0.70 -11.90 7.58
N GLU A 97 1.92 -12.41 7.75
CA GLU A 97 2.93 -11.81 8.62
C GLU A 97 3.37 -10.44 8.10
N ALA A 98 3.63 -10.32 6.79
CA ALA A 98 3.96 -9.03 6.17
C ALA A 98 2.83 -8.01 6.33
N ALA A 99 1.58 -8.40 6.15
CA ALA A 99 0.40 -7.57 6.37
C ALA A 99 0.34 -7.03 7.81
N VAL A 100 0.47 -7.92 8.80
CA VAL A 100 0.44 -7.55 10.23
C VAL A 100 1.61 -6.64 10.60
N GLU A 101 2.83 -6.94 10.13
CA GLU A 101 4.00 -6.11 10.39
C GLU A 101 3.89 -4.73 9.70
N GLY A 102 3.32 -4.66 8.49
CA GLY A 102 3.02 -3.40 7.80
C GLY A 102 2.08 -2.49 8.61
N VAL A 103 1.09 -3.08 9.28
CA VAL A 103 0.19 -2.33 10.20
C VAL A 103 0.93 -1.91 11.47
N LYS A 104 1.75 -2.77 12.07
CA LYS A 104 2.55 -2.41 13.26
C LYS A 104 3.54 -1.28 12.97
N ALA A 105 4.08 -1.25 11.76
CA ALA A 105 5.03 -0.25 11.29
C ALA A 105 4.41 1.14 11.06
N GLN A 106 3.07 1.28 11.06
CA GLN A 106 2.41 2.56 10.80
C GLN A 106 2.92 3.67 11.73
N SER A 107 3.25 4.82 11.14
CA SER A 107 3.74 6.00 11.87
C SER A 107 2.63 6.63 12.74
N TYR A 108 1.39 6.65 12.26
CA TYR A 108 0.23 6.99 13.08
C TYR A 108 -0.13 5.84 14.00
N LYS A 109 -0.17 6.08 15.33
CA LYS A 109 -0.25 5.01 16.33
C LYS A 109 -1.65 4.71 16.86
N ASN A 110 -2.67 5.50 16.49
CA ASN A 110 -4.05 5.28 16.96
C ASN A 110 -4.84 4.42 15.96
N TRP A 111 -4.49 3.15 15.91
CA TRP A 111 -5.11 2.13 15.06
C TRP A 111 -5.40 0.86 15.85
N GLU A 112 -6.30 0.05 15.34
CA GLU A 112 -6.54 -1.33 15.72
C GLU A 112 -6.64 -2.20 14.46
N LEU A 113 -6.18 -3.45 14.55
CA LEU A 113 -6.26 -4.45 13.47
C LEU A 113 -7.25 -5.54 13.88
N CYS A 114 -8.29 -5.72 13.09
CA CYS A 114 -9.37 -6.66 13.31
C CYS A 114 -9.29 -7.79 12.27
N LEU A 115 -8.77 -8.93 12.67
CA LEU A 115 -8.60 -10.13 11.86
C LEU A 115 -9.73 -11.10 12.14
N TYR A 116 -10.42 -11.55 11.11
CA TYR A 116 -11.41 -12.62 11.20
C TYR A 116 -11.00 -13.78 10.31
N ASP A 117 -10.69 -14.92 10.92
CA ASP A 117 -10.41 -16.15 10.20
C ASP A 117 -11.71 -16.81 9.74
N ASP A 118 -11.92 -16.86 8.43
CA ASP A 118 -13.12 -17.40 7.81
C ASP A 118 -13.09 -18.94 7.69
N CYS A 119 -12.78 -19.60 8.79
CA CYS A 119 -12.66 -21.06 8.89
C CYS A 119 -11.55 -21.61 7.99
N SER A 120 -10.33 -21.07 8.09
CA SER A 120 -9.17 -21.59 7.37
C SER A 120 -8.92 -23.07 7.70
N THR A 121 -8.51 -23.82 6.67
CA THR A 121 -8.05 -25.19 6.77
C THR A 121 -6.53 -25.32 6.81
N SER A 122 -5.82 -24.24 6.46
CA SER A 122 -4.37 -24.15 6.52
C SER A 122 -3.90 -24.06 7.97
N GLN A 123 -3.18 -25.08 8.42
CA GLN A 123 -2.64 -25.11 9.79
C GLN A 123 -1.65 -23.97 10.03
N GLU A 124 -0.84 -23.61 9.03
CA GLU A 124 0.10 -22.51 9.09
C GLU A 124 -0.59 -21.16 9.35
N THR A 125 -1.71 -20.89 8.66
CA THR A 125 -2.53 -19.69 8.85
C THR A 125 -3.10 -19.64 10.27
N ILE A 126 -3.70 -20.76 10.71
CA ILE A 126 -4.34 -20.87 12.02
C ILE A 126 -3.30 -20.70 13.15
N ASP A 127 -2.14 -21.33 13.02
CA ASP A 127 -1.09 -21.27 14.05
C ASP A 127 -0.51 -19.86 14.14
N TYR A 128 -0.31 -19.17 13.01
CA TYR A 128 0.13 -17.79 13.02
C TYR A 128 -0.90 -16.88 13.71
N LEU A 129 -2.17 -16.95 13.34
CA LEU A 129 -3.24 -16.17 13.96
C LEU A 129 -3.33 -16.41 15.48
N LYS A 130 -3.22 -17.67 15.91
CA LYS A 130 -3.16 -18.02 17.35
C LYS A 130 -1.95 -17.41 18.03
N SER A 131 -0.81 -17.39 17.34
CA SER A 131 0.44 -16.87 17.92
C SER A 131 0.42 -15.36 18.16
N ILE A 132 -0.32 -14.60 17.35
CA ILE A 132 -0.43 -13.14 17.50
C ILE A 132 -1.63 -12.70 18.33
N LYS A 133 -2.61 -13.59 18.52
CA LYS A 133 -3.76 -13.33 19.38
C LYS A 133 -3.29 -13.03 20.80
N ASP A 134 -3.85 -12.01 21.41
CA ASP A 134 -3.56 -11.58 22.79
C ASP A 134 -2.12 -11.07 23.05
N THR A 135 -1.26 -10.98 22.01
CA THR A 135 0.10 -10.44 22.16
C THR A 135 0.14 -8.91 22.13
N ASN A 136 -0.83 -8.29 21.47
CA ASN A 136 -0.96 -6.84 21.36
C ASN A 136 -2.44 -6.46 21.48
N PRO A 137 -2.84 -5.59 22.42
CA PRO A 137 -4.24 -5.20 22.63
C PRO A 137 -4.87 -4.47 21.42
N LYS A 138 -4.04 -3.99 20.49
CA LYS A 138 -4.51 -3.39 19.24
C LYS A 138 -4.82 -4.43 18.14
N ILE A 139 -4.45 -5.69 18.33
CA ILE A 139 -4.69 -6.76 17.36
C ILE A 139 -5.77 -7.68 17.92
N LYS A 140 -6.91 -7.69 17.26
CA LYS A 140 -8.07 -8.50 17.62
C LYS A 140 -8.20 -9.64 16.62
N VAL A 141 -8.27 -10.87 17.10
CA VAL A 141 -8.38 -12.07 16.26
C VAL A 141 -9.61 -12.87 16.68
N ALA A 142 -10.49 -13.14 15.74
CA ALA A 142 -11.60 -14.06 15.92
C ALA A 142 -11.56 -15.18 14.86
N PHE A 143 -12.10 -16.33 15.19
CA PHE A 143 -12.13 -17.53 14.35
C PHE A 143 -13.55 -17.91 14.03
N GLY A 144 -13.87 -18.07 12.75
CA GLY A 144 -15.12 -18.62 12.25
C GLY A 144 -15.20 -20.13 12.42
N ASN A 145 -16.41 -20.66 12.44
CA ASN A 145 -16.69 -22.11 12.49
C ASN A 145 -17.17 -22.65 11.14
N GLN A 146 -17.38 -21.78 10.16
CA GLN A 146 -17.73 -22.11 8.78
C GLN A 146 -17.21 -20.99 7.87
N ASN A 147 -16.98 -21.31 6.59
CA ASN A 147 -16.61 -20.30 5.59
C ASN A 147 -17.85 -19.49 5.19
N LEU A 148 -17.78 -18.18 5.41
CA LEU A 148 -18.84 -17.20 5.17
C LEU A 148 -18.63 -16.38 3.90
N HIS A 149 -17.50 -16.59 3.21
CA HIS A 149 -17.03 -15.79 2.09
C HIS A 149 -16.72 -14.32 2.44
N ILE A 150 -16.10 -13.61 1.50
CA ILE A 150 -15.44 -12.31 1.72
C ILE A 150 -16.34 -11.27 2.37
N SER A 151 -17.60 -11.12 1.92
CA SER A 151 -18.49 -10.06 2.40
C SER A 151 -18.85 -10.25 3.87
N GLU A 152 -19.30 -11.45 4.24
CA GLU A 152 -19.71 -11.72 5.61
C GLU A 152 -18.51 -11.86 6.55
N ALA A 153 -17.40 -12.43 6.08
CA ALA A 153 -16.14 -12.46 6.85
C ALA A 153 -15.63 -11.03 7.15
N SER A 154 -15.73 -10.11 6.19
CA SER A 154 -15.43 -8.69 6.39
C SER A 154 -16.38 -8.05 7.40
N ASN A 155 -17.66 -8.37 7.37
CA ASN A 155 -18.63 -7.92 8.37
C ASN A 155 -18.28 -8.46 9.77
N LYS A 156 -17.81 -9.70 9.87
CA LYS A 156 -17.34 -10.28 11.14
C LYS A 156 -16.07 -9.60 11.65
N ALA A 157 -15.13 -9.27 10.78
CA ALA A 157 -13.97 -8.46 11.15
C ALA A 157 -14.39 -7.05 11.62
N PHE A 158 -15.38 -6.45 10.94
CA PHE A 158 -15.97 -5.17 11.35
C PHE A 158 -16.62 -5.23 12.74
N GLU A 159 -17.28 -6.32 13.11
CA GLU A 159 -17.89 -6.49 14.45
C GLU A 159 -16.86 -6.41 15.59
N LEU A 160 -15.58 -6.68 15.33
CA LEU A 160 -14.49 -6.53 16.30
C LEU A 160 -14.02 -5.07 16.45
N SER A 161 -14.37 -4.22 15.50
CA SER A 161 -13.83 -2.87 15.39
C SER A 161 -14.58 -1.85 16.24
N THR A 162 -13.86 -0.80 16.70
CA THR A 162 -14.42 0.27 17.53
C THR A 162 -14.08 1.67 17.05
N GLY A 163 -13.21 1.79 16.03
CA GLY A 163 -12.75 3.06 15.50
C GLY A 163 -13.82 3.83 14.74
N SER A 164 -13.63 5.13 14.61
CA SER A 164 -14.54 6.03 13.89
C SER A 164 -14.36 6.00 12.36
N PHE A 165 -13.27 5.43 11.89
CA PHE A 165 -13.03 5.13 10.49
C PHE A 165 -12.65 3.66 10.33
N ILE A 166 -13.12 3.06 9.24
CA ILE A 166 -12.89 1.67 8.86
C ILE A 166 -12.00 1.66 7.65
N ALA A 167 -10.87 0.98 7.74
CA ALA A 167 -9.93 0.77 6.64
C ALA A 167 -10.03 -0.67 6.14
N LEU A 168 -10.14 -0.85 4.84
CA LEU A 168 -10.27 -2.16 4.19
C LEU A 168 -8.89 -2.61 3.72
N MET A 169 -8.42 -3.76 4.20
CA MET A 169 -7.11 -4.31 3.83
C MET A 169 -7.22 -5.81 3.64
N ASP A 170 -6.74 -6.32 2.53
CA ASP A 170 -6.66 -7.75 2.28
C ASP A 170 -5.51 -8.39 3.09
N HIS A 171 -5.62 -9.68 3.35
CA HIS A 171 -4.68 -10.39 4.24
C HIS A 171 -3.29 -10.62 3.65
N ASP A 172 -3.11 -10.36 2.36
CA ASP A 172 -1.87 -10.49 1.59
C ASP A 172 -1.30 -9.15 1.10
N ASP A 173 -1.94 -8.04 1.49
CA ASP A 173 -1.49 -6.69 1.20
C ASP A 173 -0.62 -6.10 2.31
N THR A 174 0.18 -5.11 1.97
CA THR A 174 0.96 -4.32 2.92
C THR A 174 0.68 -2.84 2.78
N LEU A 175 0.77 -2.11 3.89
CA LEU A 175 0.58 -0.66 3.89
C LEU A 175 1.94 0.06 3.95
N HIS A 176 2.08 1.12 3.15
CA HIS A 176 3.18 2.04 3.32
C HIS A 176 3.23 2.57 4.77
N PRO A 177 4.41 2.70 5.42
CA PRO A 177 4.51 3.09 6.83
C PRO A 177 3.79 4.38 7.21
N ASN A 178 3.60 5.29 6.26
CA ASN A 178 2.91 6.56 6.47
C ASN A 178 1.44 6.57 5.99
N ALA A 179 0.87 5.43 5.57
CA ALA A 179 -0.47 5.38 5.00
C ALA A 179 -1.53 5.95 5.96
N LEU A 180 -1.58 5.49 7.20
CA LEU A 180 -2.54 6.01 8.19
C LEU A 180 -2.26 7.46 8.60
N PHE A 181 -1.01 7.89 8.60
CA PHE A 181 -0.65 9.28 8.85
C PHE A 181 -1.22 10.20 7.77
N GLU A 182 -1.06 9.86 6.49
CA GLU A 182 -1.60 10.65 5.38
C GLU A 182 -3.14 10.65 5.39
N VAL A 183 -3.78 9.52 5.69
CA VAL A 183 -5.24 9.43 5.90
C VAL A 183 -5.70 10.41 6.98
N VAL A 184 -5.08 10.40 8.15
CA VAL A 184 -5.48 11.28 9.26
C VAL A 184 -5.16 12.75 8.97
N LYS A 185 -4.06 13.02 8.29
CA LYS A 185 -3.71 14.36 7.80
C LYS A 185 -4.76 14.87 6.82
N PHE A 186 -5.31 14.01 5.95
CA PHE A 186 -6.38 14.37 5.02
C PHE A 186 -7.70 14.61 5.75
N ILE A 187 -8.06 13.79 6.74
CA ILE A 187 -9.23 14.02 7.60
C ILE A 187 -9.14 15.37 8.33
N ASN A 188 -7.93 15.77 8.78
CA ASN A 188 -7.74 17.06 9.44
C ASN A 188 -7.80 18.27 8.50
N LYS A 189 -7.66 18.06 7.19
CA LYS A 189 -7.87 19.11 6.18
C LYS A 189 -9.34 19.27 5.79
N ASN A 190 -10.13 18.21 5.93
CA ASN A 190 -11.54 18.19 5.58
C ASN A 190 -12.32 17.33 6.59
N ASP A 191 -12.95 17.99 7.55
CA ASP A 191 -13.70 17.36 8.64
C ASP A 191 -14.93 16.56 8.15
N GLU A 192 -15.46 16.87 6.98
CA GLU A 192 -16.67 16.27 6.41
C GLU A 192 -16.37 15.06 5.49
N ILE A 193 -15.10 14.66 5.39
CA ILE A 193 -14.74 13.54 4.50
C ILE A 193 -15.30 12.22 5.01
N ASP A 194 -15.94 11.47 4.13
CA ASP A 194 -16.58 10.20 4.43
C ASP A 194 -15.87 9.00 3.84
N PHE A 195 -15.16 9.20 2.71
CA PHE A 195 -14.47 8.15 1.99
C PHE A 195 -13.11 8.65 1.47
N ILE A 196 -12.07 7.88 1.71
CA ILE A 196 -10.71 8.14 1.23
C ILE A 196 -10.21 6.88 0.53
N TYR A 197 -9.49 7.01 -0.56
CA TYR A 197 -8.76 5.92 -1.20
C TYR A 197 -7.38 6.39 -1.62
N SER A 198 -6.47 5.45 -1.79
CA SER A 198 -5.10 5.74 -2.20
C SER A 198 -4.76 5.12 -3.55
N ASP A 199 -3.66 5.58 -4.14
CA ASP A 199 -2.93 4.83 -5.16
C ASP A 199 -2.40 3.51 -4.57
N GLU A 200 -2.02 2.59 -5.46
CA GLU A 200 -1.44 1.30 -5.10
C GLU A 200 -0.33 0.91 -6.08
N ASP A 201 0.48 -0.03 -5.69
CA ASP A 201 1.45 -0.70 -6.56
C ASP A 201 1.55 -2.18 -6.18
N LYS A 202 2.34 -2.94 -6.90
CA LYS A 202 2.59 -4.34 -6.59
C LYS A 202 3.98 -4.52 -5.99
N LEU A 203 4.05 -5.34 -4.96
CA LEU A 203 5.30 -5.75 -4.34
C LEU A 203 5.74 -7.10 -4.89
N THR A 204 6.95 -7.17 -5.46
CA THR A 204 7.54 -8.44 -5.87
C THR A 204 8.04 -9.23 -4.65
N ILE A 205 8.27 -10.54 -4.83
CA ILE A 205 8.82 -11.41 -3.78
C ILE A 205 10.19 -10.94 -3.28
N ASP A 206 10.95 -10.22 -4.11
CA ASP A 206 12.24 -9.62 -3.76
C ASP A 206 12.10 -8.23 -3.11
N GLY A 207 10.87 -7.78 -2.85
CA GLY A 207 10.57 -6.51 -2.19
C GLY A 207 10.65 -5.26 -3.08
N TYR A 208 10.63 -5.41 -4.41
CA TYR A 208 10.58 -4.27 -5.33
C TYR A 208 9.14 -3.87 -5.64
N GLN A 209 8.86 -2.57 -5.54
CA GLN A 209 7.59 -1.99 -5.95
C GLN A 209 7.53 -1.86 -7.49
N THR A 210 6.43 -2.32 -8.09
CA THR A 210 6.22 -2.38 -9.55
C THR A 210 4.77 -2.09 -9.89
N GLU A 211 4.46 -1.91 -11.17
CA GLU A 211 3.10 -1.77 -11.68
C GLU A 211 2.22 -0.79 -10.89
N PRO A 212 2.65 0.49 -10.77
CA PRO A 212 1.86 1.47 -10.03
C PRO A 212 0.50 1.69 -10.69
N TYR A 213 -0.51 1.79 -9.86
CA TYR A 213 -1.83 2.22 -10.28
C TYR A 213 -2.15 3.58 -9.64
N PHE A 214 -1.90 4.66 -10.39
CA PHE A 214 -2.27 6.02 -10.02
C PHE A 214 -3.73 6.25 -10.35
N LYS A 215 -4.53 6.51 -9.34
CA LYS A 215 -5.99 6.63 -9.46
C LYS A 215 -6.38 8.08 -9.70
N SER A 216 -7.41 8.28 -10.53
CA SER A 216 -8.01 9.60 -10.70
C SER A 216 -8.80 10.01 -9.45
N ASP A 217 -9.12 11.29 -9.35
CA ASP A 217 -10.19 11.74 -8.46
C ASP A 217 -11.48 10.98 -8.75
N PHE A 218 -12.41 10.97 -7.76
CA PHE A 218 -13.64 10.20 -7.89
C PHE A 218 -14.40 10.53 -9.17
N ASN A 219 -14.57 9.53 -10.00
CA ASN A 219 -15.29 9.59 -11.26
C ASN A 219 -16.41 8.54 -11.27
N PRO A 220 -17.69 8.95 -11.17
CA PRO A 220 -18.81 8.03 -11.08
C PRO A 220 -18.95 7.14 -12.32
N ASP A 221 -18.66 7.66 -13.53
CA ASP A 221 -18.76 6.86 -14.76
C ASP A 221 -17.68 5.78 -14.82
N LEU A 222 -16.44 6.09 -14.39
CA LEU A 222 -15.38 5.12 -14.29
C LEU A 222 -15.72 4.07 -13.23
N PHE A 223 -16.27 4.48 -12.09
CA PHE A 223 -16.63 3.57 -10.99
C PHE A 223 -17.73 2.56 -11.39
N LEU A 224 -18.66 2.96 -12.26
CA LEU A 224 -19.67 2.03 -12.79
C LEU A 224 -19.07 0.92 -13.66
N SER A 225 -17.90 1.13 -14.25
CA SER A 225 -17.24 0.16 -15.12
C SER A 225 -16.10 -0.60 -14.44
N ASN A 226 -15.49 -0.03 -13.42
CA ASN A 226 -14.32 -0.58 -12.71
C ASN A 226 -14.28 -0.10 -11.26
N ASN A 227 -14.21 -1.05 -10.31
CA ASN A 227 -13.97 -0.72 -8.90
C ASN A 227 -12.50 -0.34 -8.69
N TYR A 228 -12.11 0.87 -9.08
CA TYR A 228 -10.76 1.39 -8.93
C TYR A 228 -10.47 1.96 -7.54
N LEU A 229 -11.45 1.99 -6.63
CA LEU A 229 -11.28 2.56 -5.29
C LEU A 229 -10.53 1.64 -4.32
N ASN A 230 -10.43 0.34 -4.62
CA ASN A 230 -9.56 -0.61 -3.91
C ASN A 230 -8.16 -0.56 -4.55
N HIS A 231 -7.06 -0.67 -3.84
CA HIS A 231 -6.77 -0.59 -2.42
C HIS A 231 -6.04 0.73 -2.17
N PHE A 232 -6.03 1.38 -1.09
CA PHE A 232 -6.53 1.13 0.25
C PHE A 232 -7.71 2.08 0.48
N SER A 233 -8.86 1.57 0.92
CA SER A 233 -10.07 2.36 1.16
C SER A 233 -10.31 2.58 2.63
N VAL A 234 -10.63 3.83 3.02
CA VAL A 234 -10.97 4.21 4.39
C VAL A 234 -12.30 4.93 4.41
N ILE A 235 -13.23 4.44 5.20
CA ILE A 235 -14.63 4.87 5.22
C ILE A 235 -15.01 5.32 6.62
N ARG A 236 -15.73 6.42 6.75
CA ARG A 236 -16.31 6.83 8.03
C ARG A 236 -17.29 5.75 8.51
N ARG A 237 -17.16 5.29 9.77
CA ARG A 237 -17.98 4.21 10.34
C ARG A 237 -19.48 4.44 10.15
N SER A 238 -19.97 5.64 10.46
CA SER A 238 -21.40 5.95 10.36
C SER A 238 -21.92 5.78 8.92
N VAL A 239 -21.14 6.14 7.92
CA VAL A 239 -21.48 5.97 6.49
C VAL A 239 -21.47 4.50 6.10
N PHE A 240 -20.47 3.73 6.54
CA PHE A 240 -20.39 2.30 6.29
C PHE A 240 -21.59 1.54 6.88
N GLU A 241 -21.99 1.90 8.11
CA GLU A 241 -23.17 1.32 8.77
C GLU A 241 -24.48 1.71 8.06
N GLN A 242 -24.63 2.98 7.67
CA GLN A 242 -25.80 3.47 6.92
C GLN A 242 -25.92 2.82 5.53
N ALA A 243 -24.82 2.54 4.86
CA ALA A 243 -24.78 1.84 3.58
C ALA A 243 -25.20 0.36 3.69
N GLY A 244 -25.31 -0.20 4.90
CA GLY A 244 -25.71 -1.56 5.15
C GLY A 244 -24.55 -2.55 5.17
N LYS A 245 -23.33 -2.09 5.31
CA LYS A 245 -22.09 -2.88 5.34
C LYS A 245 -21.85 -3.61 4.01
N PHE A 246 -21.06 -4.70 4.03
CA PHE A 246 -20.86 -5.55 2.86
C PHE A 246 -22.08 -6.45 2.60
N ARG A 247 -22.34 -6.74 1.31
CA ARG A 247 -23.44 -7.58 0.84
C ARG A 247 -22.94 -8.66 -0.09
#